data_98158d52e075daff333b13670f1de685
#
_entry.id   98158d52e075daff333b13670f1de685
#
_cell.length_a   1.000
_cell.length_b   1.000
_cell.length_c   1.000
_cell.angle_alpha   90.00
_cell.angle_beta   90.00
_cell.angle_gamma   90.00
#
_symmetry.space_group_name_H-M   'P 1'
#
loop_
_entity.id
_entity.type
_entity.pdbx_description
1 polymer ?
#
loop_
_entity_poly.entity_id
_entity_poly.type
_entity_poly.pdbx_seq_one_letter_code
_entity_poly.pdbx_strand_id
1 'polypeptide(L)'
;MGEYIKNQVDKKIDAIKKQKNIYAVGLVTSVTEYVLTVKGLENVAYMEKVLIDGVSEGYVNSIRQTDIRVTVVRQRGPIYIGSQVTGTGESYKAFYSPSSISHVVDIFGNDRMTDGIFEDAEPIEIENEPIPIMDRGTVKRPLETGIAGIDLIYPIGKGQRQLIIGDKKTGKTQIALDAIANQAGKDVICIYVAIGQKASTI
;
A
#
# COMPACT_ATOMS: atom_id res chain seq x y z
N MET A 1 29.36 -34.68 -29.61
CA MET A 1 29.80 -33.27 -29.48
C MET A 1 28.65 -32.28 -29.67
N GLY A 2 27.74 -32.44 -30.61
CA GLY A 2 26.63 -31.53 -30.84
C GLY A 2 25.60 -31.45 -29.69
N GLU A 3 25.31 -32.54 -29.04
CA GLU A 3 24.33 -32.64 -27.96
C GLU A 3 24.81 -31.96 -26.66
N TYR A 4 26.10 -32.01 -26.37
CA TYR A 4 26.71 -31.31 -25.24
C TYR A 4 26.67 -29.80 -25.40
N ILE A 5 26.96 -29.31 -26.63
CA ILE A 5 26.89 -27.89 -26.96
C ILE A 5 25.45 -27.39 -26.90
N LYS A 6 24.50 -28.16 -27.40
CA LYS A 6 23.06 -27.84 -27.35
C LYS A 6 22.59 -27.70 -25.90
N ASN A 7 22.91 -28.65 -25.03
CA ASN A 7 22.57 -28.61 -23.59
C ASN A 7 23.21 -27.42 -22.85
N GLN A 8 24.42 -27.01 -23.24
CA GLN A 8 25.07 -25.83 -22.67
C GLN A 8 24.40 -24.52 -23.14
N VAL A 9 23.97 -24.47 -24.41
CA VAL A 9 23.25 -23.34 -24.98
C VAL A 9 21.85 -23.23 -24.36
N ASP A 10 21.14 -24.34 -24.22
CA ASP A 10 19.80 -24.37 -23.61
C ASP A 10 19.87 -23.97 -22.13
N LYS A 11 20.87 -24.42 -21.36
CA LYS A 11 21.11 -23.96 -19.99
C LYS A 11 21.42 -22.47 -19.89
N LYS A 12 22.18 -21.93 -20.86
CA LYS A 12 22.45 -20.47 -20.92
C LYS A 12 21.21 -19.67 -21.33
N ILE A 13 20.42 -20.17 -22.25
CA ILE A 13 19.13 -19.57 -22.65
C ILE A 13 18.16 -19.57 -21.46
N ASP A 14 18.07 -20.67 -20.70
CA ASP A 14 17.23 -20.74 -19.51
C ASP A 14 17.76 -19.87 -18.37
N ALA A 15 19.07 -19.71 -18.24
CA ALA A 15 19.67 -18.77 -17.30
C ALA A 15 19.41 -17.31 -17.73
N ILE A 16 19.46 -16.99 -19.03
CA ILE A 16 19.12 -15.67 -19.58
C ILE A 16 17.60 -15.40 -19.47
N LYS A 17 16.75 -16.41 -19.70
CA LYS A 17 15.30 -16.31 -19.49
C LYS A 17 14.92 -16.17 -18.01
N LYS A 18 15.70 -16.74 -17.10
CA LYS A 18 15.57 -16.53 -15.65
C LYS A 18 16.17 -15.20 -15.19
N GLN A 19 17.17 -14.67 -15.89
CA GLN A 19 17.57 -13.27 -15.80
C GLN A 19 16.55 -12.42 -16.58
N LYS A 20 15.36 -12.29 -16.00
CA LYS A 20 14.27 -11.42 -16.43
C LYS A 20 14.61 -9.96 -16.12
N ASN A 21 15.73 -9.47 -16.64
CA ASN A 21 16.28 -8.19 -16.19
C ASN A 21 16.80 -7.35 -17.35
N ILE A 22 15.89 -7.00 -18.25
CA ILE A 22 16.01 -5.71 -18.92
C ILE A 22 15.23 -4.76 -17.98
N TYR A 23 15.90 -4.29 -16.95
CA TYR A 23 15.34 -3.26 -16.09
C TYR A 23 15.20 -1.98 -16.87
N ALA A 24 14.00 -1.43 -16.92
CA ALA A 24 13.84 -0.06 -17.35
C ALA A 24 14.64 0.82 -16.38
N VAL A 25 15.48 1.68 -16.90
CA VAL A 25 16.30 2.59 -16.11
C VAL A 25 15.98 4.02 -16.50
N GLY A 26 15.68 4.84 -15.51
CA GLY A 26 15.44 6.27 -15.67
C GLY A 26 16.23 7.10 -14.67
N LEU A 27 16.20 8.41 -14.87
CA LEU A 27 16.85 9.38 -14.00
C LEU A 27 15.82 10.34 -13.40
N VAL A 28 15.99 10.64 -12.12
CA VAL A 28 15.17 11.63 -11.41
C VAL A 28 15.50 13.02 -11.96
N THR A 29 14.48 13.74 -12.42
CA THR A 29 14.59 15.11 -12.93
C THR A 29 14.04 16.16 -11.97
N SER A 30 13.13 15.76 -11.09
CA SER A 30 12.57 16.62 -10.05
C SER A 30 12.19 15.79 -8.83
N VAL A 31 12.34 16.38 -7.66
CA VAL A 31 11.95 15.80 -6.37
C VAL A 31 10.96 16.77 -5.72
N THR A 32 9.75 16.29 -5.42
CA THR A 32 8.71 17.08 -4.75
C THR A 32 8.15 16.25 -3.60
N GLU A 33 8.60 16.50 -2.38
CA GLU A 33 8.25 15.72 -1.19
C GLU A 33 8.50 14.22 -1.39
N TYR A 34 7.44 13.45 -1.54
CA TYR A 34 7.51 11.99 -1.76
C TYR A 34 7.31 11.59 -3.23
N VAL A 35 7.19 12.55 -4.16
CA VAL A 35 6.96 12.29 -5.58
C VAL A 35 8.18 12.69 -6.39
N LEU A 36 8.71 11.74 -7.15
CA LEU A 36 9.80 11.94 -8.08
C LEU A 36 9.26 12.03 -9.50
N THR A 37 9.78 12.97 -10.28
CA THR A 37 9.59 12.97 -11.73
C THR A 37 10.81 12.31 -12.36
N VAL A 38 10.57 11.28 -13.16
CA VAL A 38 11.60 10.43 -13.76
C VAL A 38 11.50 10.47 -15.28
N LYS A 39 12.63 10.56 -15.96
CA LYS A 39 12.73 10.44 -17.42
C LYS A 39 13.57 9.23 -17.80
N GLY A 40 13.28 8.66 -18.98
CA GLY A 40 14.01 7.51 -19.51
C GLY A 40 13.57 6.15 -18.94
N LEU A 41 12.63 6.13 -18.02
CA LEU A 41 12.08 4.90 -17.46
C LEU A 41 11.00 4.36 -18.42
N GLU A 42 11.42 3.66 -19.48
CA GLU A 42 10.53 3.12 -20.50
C GLU A 42 10.01 1.72 -20.11
N ASN A 43 8.85 1.33 -20.67
CA ASN A 43 8.26 0.00 -20.49
C ASN A 43 7.95 -0.40 -19.04
N VAL A 44 7.57 0.55 -18.20
CA VAL A 44 7.08 0.29 -16.85
C VAL A 44 5.55 0.34 -16.81
N ALA A 45 4.98 -0.42 -15.89
CA ALA A 45 3.54 -0.46 -15.65
C ALA A 45 3.12 0.49 -14.50
N TYR A 46 1.85 0.88 -14.49
CA TYR A 46 1.23 1.54 -13.34
C TYR A 46 1.31 0.61 -12.12
N MET A 47 1.59 1.15 -10.94
CA MET A 47 1.83 0.41 -9.69
C MET A 47 3.06 -0.52 -9.72
N GLU A 48 3.91 -0.45 -10.73
CA GLU A 48 5.15 -1.22 -10.74
C GLU A 48 6.09 -0.76 -9.63
N LYS A 49 6.66 -1.70 -8.89
CA LYS A 49 7.71 -1.46 -7.91
C LYS A 49 8.97 -0.99 -8.61
N VAL A 50 9.57 0.07 -8.07
CA VAL A 50 10.84 0.61 -8.56
C VAL A 50 11.84 0.75 -7.42
N LEU A 51 13.11 0.60 -7.75
CA LEU A 51 14.23 0.86 -6.84
C LEU A 51 14.91 2.17 -7.22
N ILE A 52 15.17 3.00 -6.22
CA ILE A 52 15.85 4.28 -6.37
C ILE A 52 17.24 4.15 -5.76
N ASP A 53 18.27 4.35 -6.58
CA ASP A 53 19.70 4.10 -6.26
C ASP A 53 19.95 2.72 -5.63
N GLY A 54 19.08 1.72 -5.94
CA GLY A 54 19.17 0.35 -5.47
C GLY A 54 18.83 0.13 -3.98
N VAL A 55 18.50 1.18 -3.23
CA VAL A 55 18.28 1.10 -1.77
C VAL A 55 16.92 1.61 -1.31
N SER A 56 16.37 2.64 -1.95
CA SER A 56 15.06 3.18 -1.64
C SER A 56 13.99 2.56 -2.54
N GLU A 57 12.78 2.44 -2.06
CA GLU A 57 11.68 1.79 -2.76
C GLU A 57 10.55 2.77 -3.06
N GLY A 58 9.94 2.61 -4.21
CA GLY A 58 8.78 3.37 -4.64
C GLY A 58 7.93 2.59 -5.63
N TYR A 59 6.87 3.22 -6.10
CA TYR A 59 6.04 2.67 -7.16
C TYR A 59 5.68 3.72 -8.20
N VAL A 60 5.38 3.26 -9.42
CA VAL A 60 4.94 4.10 -10.52
C VAL A 60 3.50 4.56 -10.26
N ASN A 61 3.35 5.85 -9.98
CA ASN A 61 2.04 6.46 -9.69
C ASN A 61 1.33 6.99 -10.95
N SER A 62 2.09 7.47 -11.92
CA SER A 62 1.50 8.02 -13.15
C SER A 62 2.50 7.95 -14.29
N ILE A 63 2.02 7.55 -15.47
CA ILE A 63 2.79 7.47 -16.70
C ILE A 63 2.27 8.55 -17.65
N ARG A 64 3.16 9.44 -18.10
CA ARG A 64 2.88 10.49 -19.06
C ARG A 64 3.76 10.34 -20.29
N GLN A 65 3.46 11.05 -21.36
CA GLN A 65 4.25 11.00 -22.59
C GLN A 65 5.71 11.45 -22.42
N THR A 66 5.96 12.37 -21.52
CA THR A 66 7.28 13.00 -21.33
C THR A 66 7.99 12.57 -20.06
N ASP A 67 7.27 12.09 -19.09
CA ASP A 67 7.78 11.77 -17.76
C ASP A 67 6.92 10.74 -17.02
N ILE A 68 7.52 10.10 -16.05
CA ILE A 68 6.88 9.15 -15.16
C ILE A 68 6.97 9.69 -13.74
N ARG A 69 5.87 9.61 -13.01
CA ARG A 69 5.84 9.96 -11.59
C ARG A 69 5.96 8.71 -10.73
N VAL A 70 6.93 8.73 -9.85
CA VAL A 70 7.19 7.69 -8.88
C VAL A 70 6.92 8.23 -7.49
N THR A 71 6.11 7.53 -6.72
CA THR A 71 5.90 7.82 -5.29
C THR A 71 6.90 7.01 -4.48
N VAL A 72 7.67 7.71 -3.64
CA VAL A 72 8.62 7.08 -2.71
C VAL A 72 7.84 6.52 -1.54
N VAL A 73 8.04 5.24 -1.26
CA VAL A 73 7.41 4.52 -0.15
C VAL A 73 8.35 4.37 1.02
N ARG A 74 9.55 3.89 0.73
CA ARG A 74 10.58 3.67 1.75
C ARG A 74 11.87 4.33 1.31
N GLN A 75 12.21 5.41 1.99
CA GLN A 75 13.46 6.10 1.75
C GLN A 75 14.54 5.58 2.71
N ARG A 76 15.61 4.98 2.14
CA ARG A 76 16.75 4.47 2.90
C ARG A 76 18.03 5.27 2.69
N GLY A 77 17.96 6.32 1.87
CA GLY A 77 19.07 7.20 1.57
C GLY A 77 18.59 8.53 0.99
N PRO A 78 19.49 9.51 0.83
CA PRO A 78 19.14 10.76 0.18
C PRO A 78 18.85 10.53 -1.31
N ILE A 79 17.81 11.20 -1.81
CA ILE A 79 17.41 11.14 -3.23
C ILE A 79 17.67 12.51 -3.85
N TYR A 80 18.41 12.52 -4.95
CA TYR A 80 18.78 13.74 -5.64
C TYR A 80 18.27 13.77 -7.09
N ILE A 81 18.29 14.94 -7.70
CA ILE A 81 18.17 15.05 -9.15
C ILE A 81 19.35 14.31 -9.76
N GLY A 82 19.09 13.39 -10.69
CA GLY A 82 20.06 12.48 -11.27
C GLY A 82 20.18 11.11 -10.60
N SER A 83 19.49 10.88 -9.46
CA SER A 83 19.35 9.53 -8.89
C SER A 83 18.77 8.56 -9.91
N GLN A 84 19.29 7.34 -9.93
CA GLN A 84 18.84 6.28 -10.84
C GLN A 84 17.58 5.60 -10.32
N VAL A 85 16.61 5.42 -11.20
CA VAL A 85 15.39 4.65 -10.90
C VAL A 85 15.34 3.43 -11.80
N THR A 86 15.16 2.26 -11.20
CA THR A 86 15.15 0.98 -11.91
C THR A 86 13.81 0.30 -11.70
N GLY A 87 13.12 -0.05 -12.79
CA GLY A 87 11.90 -0.85 -12.75
C GLY A 87 12.20 -2.29 -12.34
N THR A 88 11.29 -2.95 -11.66
CA THR A 88 11.45 -4.36 -11.24
C THR A 88 10.63 -5.33 -12.08
N GLY A 89 9.69 -4.82 -12.88
CA GLY A 89 8.73 -5.63 -13.65
C GLY A 89 7.69 -6.32 -12.76
N GLU A 90 7.61 -5.96 -11.48
CA GLU A 90 6.66 -6.53 -10.52
C GLU A 90 5.75 -5.43 -9.98
N SER A 91 4.46 -5.73 -9.80
CA SER A 91 3.52 -4.83 -9.14
C SER A 91 3.91 -4.63 -7.68
N TYR A 92 3.72 -3.41 -7.18
CA TYR A 92 3.92 -3.13 -5.75
C TYR A 92 2.78 -3.76 -4.96
N LYS A 93 3.11 -4.68 -4.05
CA LYS A 93 2.13 -5.44 -3.26
C LYS A 93 2.10 -4.95 -1.83
N ALA A 94 0.92 -5.01 -1.23
CA ALA A 94 0.77 -4.96 0.22
C ALA A 94 0.83 -6.37 0.80
N PHE A 95 1.00 -6.46 2.11
CA PHE A 95 1.03 -7.72 2.82
C PHE A 95 -0.08 -7.73 3.87
N TYR A 96 -0.75 -8.85 3.98
CA TYR A 96 -1.75 -9.11 5.00
C TYR A 96 -1.28 -10.26 5.89
N SER A 97 -1.48 -10.14 7.18
CA SER A 97 -1.23 -11.18 8.16
C SER A 97 -2.32 -11.19 9.22
N PRO A 98 -2.87 -12.36 9.59
CA PRO A 98 -3.73 -12.48 10.77
C PRO A 98 -3.04 -12.02 12.05
N SER A 99 -1.73 -12.17 12.15
CA SER A 99 -0.91 -11.72 13.29
C SER A 99 -0.80 -10.21 13.41
N SER A 100 -1.26 -9.44 12.41
CA SER A 100 -1.27 -7.97 12.45
C SER A 100 -2.32 -7.38 13.42
N ILE A 101 -3.21 -8.20 13.96
CA ILE A 101 -4.21 -7.76 14.95
C ILE A 101 -3.49 -7.26 16.21
N SER A 102 -3.88 -6.10 16.70
CA SER A 102 -3.25 -5.37 17.82
C SER A 102 -1.88 -4.76 17.52
N HIS A 103 -1.49 -4.70 16.25
CA HIS A 103 -0.27 -4.02 15.80
C HIS A 103 -0.55 -2.75 15.02
N VAL A 104 0.47 -1.90 14.93
CA VAL A 104 0.47 -0.72 14.06
C VAL A 104 1.21 -1.08 12.79
N VAL A 105 0.50 -1.10 11.67
CA VAL A 105 1.06 -1.46 10.37
C VAL A 105 1.04 -0.28 9.40
N ASP A 106 1.98 -0.25 8.47
CA ASP A 106 1.93 0.69 7.35
C ASP A 106 0.97 0.19 6.26
N ILE A 107 0.77 1.00 5.20
CA ILE A 107 -0.13 0.65 4.08
C ILE A 107 0.31 -0.59 3.30
N PHE A 108 1.50 -1.08 3.53
CA PHE A 108 2.04 -2.29 2.88
C PHE A 108 2.08 -3.50 3.80
N GLY A 109 1.54 -3.37 5.04
CA GLY A 109 1.48 -4.45 6.00
C GLY A 109 2.77 -4.67 6.80
N ASN A 110 3.75 -3.75 6.74
CA ASN A 110 4.92 -3.84 7.60
C ASN A 110 4.57 -3.37 9.02
N ASP A 111 5.00 -4.13 10.01
CA ASP A 111 4.85 -3.75 11.42
C ASP A 111 5.74 -2.54 11.74
N ARG A 112 5.12 -1.49 12.27
CA ARG A 112 5.81 -0.26 12.67
C ARG A 112 6.44 -0.34 14.07
N MET A 113 6.13 -1.39 14.82
CA MET A 113 6.68 -1.62 16.16
C MET A 113 8.00 -2.39 16.10
N THR A 114 8.12 -3.34 15.16
CA THR A 114 9.29 -4.22 15.00
C THR A 114 10.12 -3.91 13.76
N ASP A 115 9.63 -2.99 12.89
CA ASP A 115 10.23 -2.66 11.58
C ASP A 115 10.37 -3.88 10.64
N GLY A 116 9.49 -4.87 10.80
CA GLY A 116 9.51 -6.14 10.07
C GLY A 116 8.24 -6.45 9.29
N ILE A 117 8.29 -7.55 8.56
CA ILE A 117 7.13 -8.20 7.95
C ILE A 117 6.79 -9.39 8.83
N PHE A 118 5.50 -9.63 9.06
CA PHE A 118 5.04 -10.80 9.81
C PHE A 118 5.44 -12.09 9.09
N GLU A 119 5.81 -13.13 9.84
CA GLU A 119 6.25 -14.43 9.27
C GLU A 119 5.14 -15.12 8.44
N ASP A 120 3.87 -14.88 8.81
CA ASP A 120 2.68 -15.41 8.15
C ASP A 120 2.08 -14.43 7.14
N ALA A 121 2.84 -13.43 6.68
CA ALA A 121 2.37 -12.41 5.76
C ALA A 121 2.17 -12.95 4.35
N GLU A 122 0.99 -12.74 3.80
CA GLU A 122 0.63 -13.08 2.42
C GLU A 122 0.57 -11.82 1.55
N PRO A 123 1.14 -11.84 0.33
CA PRO A 123 1.07 -10.70 -0.57
C PRO A 123 -0.35 -10.54 -1.13
N ILE A 124 -0.86 -9.32 -1.09
CA ILE A 124 -2.14 -8.94 -1.67
C ILE A 124 -1.97 -7.79 -2.65
N GLU A 125 -2.81 -7.76 -3.67
CA GLU A 125 -2.86 -6.60 -4.58
C GLU A 125 -3.44 -5.39 -3.84
N ILE A 126 -2.84 -4.21 -4.08
CA ILE A 126 -3.28 -2.96 -3.43
C ILE A 126 -4.61 -2.48 -4.03
N GLU A 127 -4.77 -2.62 -5.35
CA GLU A 127 -5.99 -2.27 -6.05
C GLU A 127 -6.79 -3.52 -6.37
N ASN A 128 -8.03 -3.55 -5.93
CA ASN A 128 -8.99 -4.60 -6.22
C ASN A 128 -10.22 -4.02 -6.90
N GLU A 129 -10.84 -4.78 -7.78
CA GLU A 129 -12.10 -4.39 -8.38
C GLU A 129 -13.18 -4.22 -7.31
N PRO A 130 -13.94 -3.11 -7.33
CA PRO A 130 -15.01 -2.91 -6.37
C PRO A 130 -16.14 -3.91 -6.58
N ILE A 131 -16.75 -4.38 -5.49
CA ILE A 131 -17.92 -5.27 -5.54
C ILE A 131 -19.03 -4.60 -6.36
N PRO A 132 -19.54 -5.24 -7.41
CA PRO A 132 -20.64 -4.73 -8.23
C PRO A 132 -21.90 -4.41 -7.41
N ILE A 133 -22.70 -3.48 -7.88
CA ILE A 133 -23.92 -3.05 -7.14
C ILE A 133 -24.87 -4.21 -6.88
N MET A 134 -24.97 -5.14 -7.82
CA MET A 134 -25.87 -6.30 -7.74
C MET A 134 -25.48 -7.29 -6.64
N ASP A 135 -24.18 -7.34 -6.29
CA ASP A 135 -23.65 -8.26 -5.29
C ASP A 135 -23.62 -7.63 -3.90
N ARG A 136 -24.00 -6.36 -3.77
CA ARG A 136 -24.07 -5.68 -2.48
C ARG A 136 -25.32 -6.04 -1.72
N GLY A 137 -25.14 -6.62 -0.53
CA GLY A 137 -26.24 -6.91 0.39
C GLY A 137 -26.89 -5.63 0.97
N THR A 138 -28.16 -5.70 1.31
CA THR A 138 -28.86 -4.63 2.04
C THR A 138 -28.36 -4.53 3.48
N VAL A 139 -28.23 -3.32 3.99
CA VAL A 139 -27.87 -3.06 5.40
C VAL A 139 -29.05 -3.41 6.31
N LYS A 140 -28.90 -4.42 7.16
CA LYS A 140 -29.97 -4.93 8.06
C LYS A 140 -29.59 -4.94 9.52
N ARG A 141 -28.30 -4.85 9.86
CA ARG A 141 -27.81 -4.94 11.23
C ARG A 141 -27.27 -3.58 11.68
N PRO A 142 -27.69 -3.05 12.85
CA PRO A 142 -27.11 -1.83 13.39
C PRO A 142 -25.68 -2.07 13.89
N LEU A 143 -24.88 -1.01 13.85
CA LEU A 143 -23.62 -0.91 14.56
C LEU A 143 -23.89 -0.19 15.87
N GLU A 144 -23.71 -0.88 16.98
CA GLU A 144 -23.85 -0.29 18.31
C GLU A 144 -22.57 0.47 18.66
N THR A 145 -22.60 1.79 18.52
CA THR A 145 -21.45 2.65 18.80
C THR A 145 -21.23 2.91 20.29
N GLY A 146 -22.27 2.71 21.12
CA GLY A 146 -22.26 3.05 22.54
C GLY A 146 -22.48 4.53 22.81
N ILE A 147 -22.68 5.34 21.76
CA ILE A 147 -22.95 6.76 21.87
C ILE A 147 -24.44 6.98 21.67
N ALA A 148 -25.16 7.34 22.76
CA ALA A 148 -26.62 7.44 22.77
C ALA A 148 -27.16 8.35 21.65
N GLY A 149 -26.52 9.47 21.37
CA GLY A 149 -26.93 10.38 20.29
C GLY A 149 -26.85 9.78 18.90
N ILE A 150 -25.92 8.86 18.66
CA ILE A 150 -25.80 8.14 17.39
C ILE A 150 -26.77 6.98 17.36
N ASP A 151 -26.74 6.11 18.38
CA ASP A 151 -27.48 4.85 18.36
C ASP A 151 -28.98 5.06 18.39
N LEU A 152 -29.47 6.13 19.03
CA LEU A 152 -30.92 6.41 19.17
C LEU A 152 -31.48 7.34 18.09
N ILE A 153 -30.67 8.33 17.62
CA ILE A 153 -31.20 9.37 16.74
C ILE A 153 -30.75 9.14 15.30
N TYR A 154 -29.48 8.74 15.09
CA TYR A 154 -28.87 8.51 13.78
C TYR A 154 -28.16 7.16 13.71
N PRO A 155 -28.88 6.04 13.90
CA PRO A 155 -28.25 4.73 13.96
C PRO A 155 -27.47 4.41 12.68
N ILE A 156 -26.27 3.89 12.86
CA ILE A 156 -25.38 3.47 11.77
C ILE A 156 -25.56 1.98 11.55
N GLY A 157 -25.78 1.56 10.31
CA GLY A 157 -25.83 0.14 9.96
C GLY A 157 -24.48 -0.41 9.57
N LYS A 158 -24.22 -1.68 9.87
CA LYS A 158 -23.01 -2.39 9.42
C LYS A 158 -22.98 -2.45 7.89
N GLY A 159 -21.98 -1.78 7.29
CA GLY A 159 -21.84 -1.57 5.85
C GLY A 159 -22.12 -0.13 5.39
N GLN A 160 -22.60 0.74 6.27
CA GLN A 160 -22.74 2.16 5.98
C GLN A 160 -21.43 2.92 6.12
N ARG A 161 -21.35 4.03 5.38
CA ARG A 161 -20.29 5.02 5.51
C ARG A 161 -20.83 6.23 6.24
N GLN A 162 -20.12 6.66 7.27
CA GLN A 162 -20.48 7.83 8.05
C GLN A 162 -19.35 8.88 7.96
N LEU A 163 -19.71 10.13 7.76
CA LEU A 163 -18.80 11.25 7.76
C LEU A 163 -18.96 12.06 9.05
N ILE A 164 -17.85 12.30 9.76
CA ILE A 164 -17.78 13.13 10.95
C ILE A 164 -17.02 14.40 10.61
N ILE A 165 -17.72 15.54 10.58
CA ILE A 165 -17.16 16.85 10.26
C ILE A 165 -17.29 17.76 11.48
N GLY A 166 -16.33 18.65 11.67
CA GLY A 166 -16.34 19.69 12.70
C GLY A 166 -14.99 20.41 12.78
N ASP A 167 -14.90 21.46 13.56
CA ASP A 167 -13.68 22.24 13.77
C ASP A 167 -12.59 21.45 14.51
N LYS A 168 -11.38 22.01 14.55
CA LYS A 168 -10.28 21.40 15.31
C LYS A 168 -10.66 21.27 16.79
N LYS A 169 -10.27 20.15 17.41
CA LYS A 169 -10.46 19.87 18.85
C LYS A 169 -11.94 19.73 19.30
N THR A 170 -12.87 19.43 18.41
CA THR A 170 -14.29 19.20 18.76
C THR A 170 -14.63 17.76 19.17
N GLY A 171 -13.63 16.89 19.33
CA GLY A 171 -13.85 15.50 19.76
C GLY A 171 -14.17 14.50 18.64
N LYS A 172 -13.98 14.84 17.35
CA LYS A 172 -14.26 13.92 16.23
C LYS A 172 -13.56 12.56 16.34
N THR A 173 -12.28 12.60 16.66
CA THR A 173 -11.48 11.37 16.86
C THR A 173 -11.97 10.59 18.08
N GLN A 174 -12.38 11.27 19.15
CA GLN A 174 -12.91 10.64 20.35
C GLN A 174 -14.16 9.82 20.04
N ILE A 175 -15.07 10.32 19.22
CA ILE A 175 -16.27 9.59 18.78
C ILE A 175 -15.88 8.27 18.09
N ALA A 176 -14.87 8.30 17.22
CA ALA A 176 -14.39 7.10 16.54
C ALA A 176 -13.75 6.10 17.53
N LEU A 177 -12.93 6.59 18.46
CA LEU A 177 -12.28 5.76 19.47
C LEU A 177 -13.29 5.14 20.45
N ASP A 178 -14.29 5.89 20.89
CA ASP A 178 -15.36 5.39 21.77
C ASP A 178 -16.17 4.30 21.05
N ALA A 179 -16.49 4.49 19.76
CA ALA A 179 -17.16 3.48 18.96
C ALA A 179 -16.32 2.19 18.82
N ILE A 180 -14.99 2.31 18.64
CA ILE A 180 -14.06 1.18 18.59
C ILE A 180 -14.03 0.47 19.96
N ALA A 181 -13.84 1.23 21.04
CA ALA A 181 -13.80 0.67 22.40
C ALA A 181 -15.08 -0.12 22.76
N ASN A 182 -16.23 0.36 22.30
CA ASN A 182 -17.50 -0.32 22.53
C ASN A 182 -17.69 -1.62 21.71
N GLN A 183 -16.79 -1.95 20.78
CA GLN A 183 -16.82 -3.24 20.08
C GLN A 183 -16.10 -4.36 20.84
N ALA A 184 -15.44 -4.08 21.96
CA ALA A 184 -14.78 -5.10 22.76
C ALA A 184 -15.75 -6.24 23.12
N GLY A 185 -15.38 -7.47 22.83
CA GLY A 185 -16.19 -8.66 23.08
C GLY A 185 -17.37 -8.89 22.12
N LYS A 186 -17.52 -8.12 21.04
CA LYS A 186 -18.63 -8.23 20.07
C LYS A 186 -18.27 -8.94 18.75
N ASP A 187 -17.17 -9.67 18.68
CA ASP A 187 -16.72 -10.35 17.46
C ASP A 187 -16.63 -9.38 16.25
N VAL A 188 -15.98 -8.26 16.46
CA VAL A 188 -15.76 -7.21 15.46
C VAL A 188 -14.28 -6.85 15.40
N ILE A 189 -13.69 -6.92 14.23
CA ILE A 189 -12.34 -6.39 13.97
C ILE A 189 -12.46 -4.90 13.68
N CYS A 190 -11.77 -4.09 14.48
CA CYS A 190 -11.72 -2.64 14.33
C CYS A 190 -10.42 -2.24 13.66
N ILE A 191 -10.48 -1.44 12.58
CA ILE A 191 -9.32 -0.93 11.87
C ILE A 191 -9.33 0.59 11.96
N TYR A 192 -8.31 1.15 12.61
CA TYR A 192 -8.11 2.60 12.68
C TYR A 192 -7.05 3.03 11.66
N VAL A 193 -7.43 3.87 10.70
CA VAL A 193 -6.53 4.37 9.66
C VAL A 193 -6.17 5.82 9.95
N ALA A 194 -4.90 6.07 10.24
CA ALA A 194 -4.37 7.41 10.50
C ALA A 194 -3.67 7.96 9.24
N ILE A 195 -4.14 9.09 8.72
CA ILE A 195 -3.56 9.75 7.56
C ILE A 195 -3.15 11.16 7.94
N GLY A 196 -1.87 11.53 7.69
CA GLY A 196 -1.32 12.85 7.99
C GLY A 196 -1.20 13.18 9.49
N GLN A 197 -1.22 12.17 10.35
CA GLN A 197 -1.00 12.32 11.79
C GLN A 197 0.49 12.12 12.14
N LYS A 198 0.92 12.72 13.25
CA LYS A 198 2.27 12.49 13.78
C LYS A 198 2.36 11.07 14.34
N ALA A 199 3.46 10.36 14.08
CA ALA A 199 3.69 9.02 14.61
C ALA A 199 3.57 8.93 16.14
N SER A 200 3.93 10.00 16.86
CA SER A 200 3.78 10.09 18.33
C SER A 200 2.34 10.20 18.83
N THR A 201 1.37 10.34 17.91
CA THR A 201 -0.07 10.46 18.24
C THR A 201 -0.81 9.14 17.97
N ILE A 202 -0.21 8.27 17.20
CA ILE A 202 -0.68 6.92 16.88
C ILE A 202 -0.16 5.93 17.90
#